data_75971c3bb87be5828870659df08add22
#
_entry.id   75971c3bb87be5828870659df08add22
#
_cell.length_a   1.000
_cell.length_b   1.000
_cell.length_c   1.000
_cell.angle_alpha   90.00
_cell.angle_beta   90.00
_cell.angle_gamma   90.00
#
_symmetry.space_group_name_H-M   'P 1'
#
loop_
_entity.id
_entity.type
_entity.pdbx_description
1 polymer ?
#
loop_
_entity_poly.entity_id
_entity_poly.type
_entity_poly.pdbx_seq_one_letter_code
_entity_poly.pdbx_strand_id
1 'polypeptide(L)'
;MNKHLSVLVLAARQTIGKVLALLAAMVAAETALFAWAMSQGLTRAIMDDATCPAPVEDLFDFAKISWAYRITLALLFTLLLLSGTELRGGKKGYTLRRLRISEEAAVLWESGYNALCFLLLWAVQAALALGFCLWYAGTVDTAYVSGQSAFLAFYRSGFLHGLLPLADLTRWLRSFVCFMALGLTTAMFGYYQRNGSKGIAGFLVLALTMGVHATSPGEVGLDVTVIAAVLVPVAWQGFVLWDGKGGRFRGETGEE
;
A
#
# COMPACT_ATOMS: atom_id res chain seq x y z
N MET A 1 -14.43 26.23 10.50
CA MET A 1 -13.92 24.90 10.09
C MET A 1 -13.57 24.97 8.60
N ASN A 2 -12.34 24.67 8.24
CA ASN A 2 -11.91 24.77 6.84
C ASN A 2 -12.68 23.76 5.96
N LYS A 3 -13.31 24.24 4.89
CA LYS A 3 -14.12 23.43 3.95
C LYS A 3 -13.39 22.18 3.44
N HIS A 4 -12.08 22.27 3.30
CA HIS A 4 -11.20 21.20 2.86
C HIS A 4 -11.09 20.04 3.86
N LEU A 5 -10.98 20.33 5.16
CA LEU A 5 -10.98 19.32 6.22
C LEU A 5 -12.30 18.53 6.28
N SER A 6 -13.42 19.17 5.93
CA SER A 6 -14.72 18.51 5.91
C SER A 6 -14.80 17.39 4.87
N VAL A 7 -14.11 17.52 3.72
CA VAL A 7 -14.05 16.46 2.68
C VAL A 7 -13.27 15.26 3.20
N LEU A 8 -12.11 15.50 3.81
CA LEU A 8 -11.27 14.45 4.38
C LEU A 8 -11.99 13.70 5.50
N VAL A 9 -12.65 14.43 6.42
CA VAL A 9 -13.46 13.82 7.50
C VAL A 9 -14.62 13.02 6.94
N LEU A 10 -15.26 13.47 5.87
CA LEU A 10 -16.35 12.75 5.22
C LEU A 10 -15.87 11.44 4.59
N ALA A 11 -14.75 11.46 3.88
CA ALA A 11 -14.11 10.26 3.32
C ALA A 11 -13.71 9.29 4.43
N ALA A 12 -13.01 9.78 5.47
CA ALA A 12 -12.56 8.98 6.58
C ALA A 12 -13.72 8.31 7.33
N ARG A 13 -14.77 9.06 7.67
CA ARG A 13 -15.91 8.54 8.45
C ARG A 13 -16.59 7.33 7.81
N GLN A 14 -16.48 7.18 6.49
CA GLN A 14 -17.11 6.07 5.78
C GLN A 14 -16.26 4.84 5.65
N THR A 15 -14.96 5.03 5.53
CA THR A 15 -14.02 3.98 5.14
C THR A 15 -13.13 3.54 6.27
N ILE A 16 -12.88 4.41 7.28
CA ILE A 16 -11.92 4.12 8.37
C ILE A 16 -12.26 2.83 9.12
N GLY A 17 -13.55 2.60 9.43
CA GLY A 17 -13.97 1.36 10.10
C GLY A 17 -13.70 0.10 9.26
N LYS A 18 -13.95 0.17 7.95
CA LYS A 18 -13.69 -0.93 7.02
C LYS A 18 -12.18 -1.16 6.85
N VAL A 19 -11.39 -0.07 6.78
CA VAL A 19 -9.92 -0.14 6.69
C VAL A 19 -9.34 -0.76 7.96
N LEU A 20 -9.76 -0.30 9.13
CA LEU A 20 -9.29 -0.85 10.41
C LEU A 20 -9.68 -2.33 10.59
N ALA A 21 -10.89 -2.72 10.18
CA ALA A 21 -11.31 -4.12 10.19
C ALA A 21 -10.46 -4.98 9.26
N LEU A 22 -10.13 -4.49 8.06
CA LEU A 22 -9.23 -5.18 7.14
C LEU A 22 -7.82 -5.33 7.71
N LEU A 23 -7.27 -4.28 8.32
CA LEU A 23 -5.96 -4.33 8.97
C LEU A 23 -5.96 -5.30 10.15
N ALA A 24 -7.00 -5.30 10.98
CA ALA A 24 -7.13 -6.24 12.09
C ALA A 24 -7.22 -7.69 11.60
N ALA A 25 -7.95 -7.95 10.51
CA ALA A 25 -8.02 -9.27 9.89
C ALA A 25 -6.66 -9.72 9.34
N MET A 26 -5.89 -8.81 8.72
CA MET A 26 -4.51 -9.08 8.27
C MET A 26 -3.62 -9.44 9.45
N VAL A 27 -3.62 -8.63 10.52
CA VAL A 27 -2.84 -8.89 11.73
C VAL A 27 -3.15 -10.26 12.32
N ALA A 28 -4.44 -10.59 12.44
CA ALA A 28 -4.86 -11.90 12.97
C ALA A 28 -4.42 -13.05 12.05
N ALA A 29 -4.61 -12.92 10.75
CA ALA A 29 -4.25 -13.94 9.78
C ALA A 29 -2.73 -14.18 9.74
N GLU A 30 -1.92 -13.13 9.67
CA GLU A 30 -0.46 -13.26 9.64
C GLU A 30 0.10 -13.79 10.95
N THR A 31 -0.46 -13.36 12.09
CA THR A 31 -0.07 -13.91 13.40
C THR A 31 -0.39 -15.40 13.50
N ALA A 32 -1.55 -15.84 13.02
CA ALA A 32 -1.92 -17.24 12.99
C ALA A 32 -1.00 -18.07 12.07
N LEU A 33 -0.69 -17.54 10.86
CA LEU A 33 0.21 -18.18 9.91
C LEU A 33 1.63 -18.29 10.46
N PHE A 34 2.14 -17.25 11.11
CA PHE A 34 3.47 -17.26 11.71
C PHE A 34 3.54 -18.21 12.91
N ALA A 35 2.52 -18.20 13.79
CA ALA A 35 2.43 -19.13 14.90
C ALA A 35 2.39 -20.59 14.42
N TRP A 36 1.61 -20.86 13.35
CA TRP A 36 1.58 -22.16 12.71
C TRP A 36 2.96 -22.56 12.17
N ALA A 37 3.65 -21.68 11.45
CA ALA A 37 4.99 -21.93 10.93
C ALA A 37 5.99 -22.24 12.06
N MET A 38 5.94 -21.48 13.15
CA MET A 38 6.76 -21.74 14.35
C MET A 38 6.49 -23.12 14.96
N SER A 39 5.22 -23.56 14.99
CA SER A 39 4.83 -24.85 15.55
C SER A 39 5.32 -26.07 14.73
N GLN A 40 5.69 -25.86 13.45
CA GLN A 40 6.23 -26.92 12.60
C GLN A 40 7.68 -27.32 12.94
N GLY A 41 8.38 -26.53 13.78
CA GLY A 41 9.74 -26.84 14.21
C GLY A 41 10.71 -26.96 13.02
N LEU A 42 10.62 -26.06 12.05
CA LEU A 42 11.47 -26.08 10.85
C LEU A 42 12.95 -26.05 11.23
N THR A 43 13.71 -26.98 10.66
CA THR A 43 15.14 -27.09 10.87
C THR A 43 15.89 -27.01 9.52
N ARG A 44 17.09 -26.48 9.55
CA ARG A 44 18.00 -26.44 8.40
C ARG A 44 19.18 -27.36 8.65
N ALA A 45 19.52 -28.18 7.66
CA ALA A 45 20.69 -29.02 7.75
C ALA A 45 21.98 -28.18 7.71
N ILE A 46 22.88 -28.43 8.64
CA ILE A 46 24.26 -27.95 8.62
C ILE A 46 25.16 -29.13 8.22
N MET A 47 26.39 -28.89 7.79
CA MET A 47 27.38 -29.94 7.50
C MET A 47 27.44 -30.99 8.63
N ASP A 48 27.64 -32.27 8.29
CA ASP A 48 27.75 -33.41 9.19
C ASP A 48 26.49 -33.80 9.99
N ASP A 49 25.35 -33.93 9.33
CA ASP A 49 24.08 -34.38 9.92
C ASP A 49 23.56 -33.53 11.11
N ALA A 50 24.21 -32.41 11.43
CA ALA A 50 23.72 -31.48 12.43
C ALA A 50 22.57 -30.61 11.85
N THR A 51 21.50 -30.45 12.62
CA THR A 51 20.39 -29.58 12.28
C THR A 51 20.33 -28.38 13.20
N CYS A 52 20.06 -27.19 12.65
CA CYS A 52 19.78 -25.98 13.44
C CYS A 52 18.34 -25.48 13.15
N PRO A 53 17.76 -24.69 14.05
CA PRO A 53 16.49 -24.02 13.77
C PRO A 53 16.57 -23.22 12.47
N ALA A 54 15.55 -23.29 11.65
CA ALA A 54 15.50 -22.50 10.42
C ALA A 54 15.52 -21.00 10.75
N PRO A 55 16.26 -20.17 10.00
CA PRO A 55 16.32 -18.74 10.25
C PRO A 55 14.92 -18.11 10.02
N VAL A 56 14.70 -16.96 10.63
CA VAL A 56 13.37 -16.30 10.62
C VAL A 56 12.87 -15.97 9.20
N GLU A 57 13.76 -15.68 8.27
CA GLU A 57 13.42 -15.43 6.86
C GLU A 57 12.77 -16.66 6.20
N ASP A 58 13.25 -17.88 6.50
CA ASP A 58 12.65 -19.12 5.98
C ASP A 58 11.22 -19.34 6.55
N LEU A 59 10.98 -18.90 7.79
CA LEU A 59 9.65 -18.94 8.41
C LEU A 59 8.67 -17.96 7.71
N PHE A 60 9.12 -16.76 7.37
CA PHE A 60 8.30 -15.81 6.59
C PHE A 60 7.90 -16.37 5.24
N ASP A 61 8.84 -17.02 4.54
CA ASP A 61 8.59 -17.63 3.24
C ASP A 61 7.70 -18.87 3.34
N PHE A 62 7.89 -19.70 4.36
CA PHE A 62 7.06 -20.86 4.64
C PHE A 62 5.61 -20.44 4.99
N ALA A 63 5.44 -19.50 5.88
CA ALA A 63 4.16 -18.93 6.29
C ALA A 63 3.45 -18.13 5.19
N LYS A 64 4.12 -17.88 4.05
CA LYS A 64 3.58 -17.10 2.92
C LYS A 64 3.09 -15.70 3.31
N ILE A 65 3.73 -15.07 4.29
CA ILE A 65 3.34 -13.74 4.80
C ILE A 65 3.36 -12.68 3.69
N SER A 66 4.31 -12.76 2.76
CA SER A 66 4.36 -11.88 1.59
C SER A 66 3.09 -11.94 0.73
N TRP A 67 2.46 -13.10 0.62
CA TRP A 67 1.19 -13.27 -0.09
C TRP A 67 0.00 -12.70 0.69
N ALA A 68 -0.05 -12.90 2.01
CA ALA A 68 -1.07 -12.31 2.86
C ALA A 68 -1.08 -10.78 2.75
N TYR A 69 0.10 -10.16 2.81
CA TYR A 69 0.27 -8.73 2.59
C TYR A 69 -0.24 -8.26 1.22
N ARG A 70 0.14 -8.95 0.12
CA ARG A 70 -0.29 -8.60 -1.24
C ARG A 70 -1.79 -8.71 -1.41
N ILE A 71 -2.40 -9.76 -0.87
CA ILE A 71 -3.86 -9.94 -0.89
C ILE A 71 -4.53 -8.80 -0.14
N THR A 72 -4.02 -8.42 1.03
CA THR A 72 -4.55 -7.30 1.81
C THR A 72 -4.39 -5.96 1.08
N LEU A 73 -3.26 -5.74 0.40
CA LEU A 73 -3.04 -4.55 -0.43
C LEU A 73 -4.07 -4.47 -1.57
N ALA A 74 -4.36 -5.59 -2.25
CA ALA A 74 -5.38 -5.65 -3.29
C ALA A 74 -6.79 -5.43 -2.75
N LEU A 75 -7.10 -5.99 -1.58
CA LEU A 75 -8.39 -5.77 -0.91
C LEU A 75 -8.55 -4.32 -0.48
N LEU A 76 -7.51 -3.70 0.08
CA LEU A 76 -7.52 -2.28 0.44
C LEU A 76 -7.73 -1.40 -0.80
N PHE A 77 -7.00 -1.67 -1.88
CA PHE A 77 -7.17 -0.98 -3.16
C PHE A 77 -8.63 -1.07 -3.65
N THR A 78 -9.19 -2.27 -3.68
CA THR A 78 -10.58 -2.51 -4.12
C THR A 78 -11.58 -1.80 -3.19
N LEU A 79 -11.37 -1.84 -1.88
CA LEU A 79 -12.22 -1.18 -0.89
C LEU A 79 -12.24 0.34 -1.10
N LEU A 80 -11.07 0.96 -1.29
CA LEU A 80 -10.96 2.40 -1.51
C LEU A 80 -11.54 2.80 -2.87
N LEU A 81 -11.32 1.99 -3.91
CA LEU A 81 -11.88 2.19 -5.24
C LEU A 81 -13.42 2.15 -5.23
N LEU A 82 -14.02 1.16 -4.55
CA LEU A 82 -15.48 1.05 -4.40
C LEU A 82 -16.05 2.19 -3.56
N SER A 83 -15.36 2.60 -2.48
CA SER A 83 -15.83 3.70 -1.63
C SER A 83 -15.88 5.03 -2.38
N GLY A 84 -14.95 5.28 -3.30
CA GLY A 84 -14.96 6.44 -4.19
C GLY A 84 -16.20 6.47 -5.11
N THR A 85 -16.72 5.33 -5.53
CA THR A 85 -17.94 5.25 -6.35
C THR A 85 -19.20 5.48 -5.53
N GLU A 86 -19.28 4.93 -4.30
CA GLU A 86 -20.42 5.12 -3.39
C GLU A 86 -20.56 6.56 -2.89
N LEU A 87 -19.45 7.28 -2.73
CA LEU A 87 -19.46 8.70 -2.33
C LEU A 87 -20.24 9.58 -3.30
N ARG A 88 -20.52 9.12 -4.50
CA ARG A 88 -21.01 9.92 -5.63
C ARG A 88 -22.43 9.60 -6.08
N GLY A 89 -22.97 8.42 -5.78
CA GLY A 89 -24.32 8.00 -6.19
C GLY A 89 -25.44 8.29 -5.18
N GLY A 90 -25.12 8.67 -3.94
CA GLY A 90 -26.06 8.81 -2.85
C GLY A 90 -26.18 10.22 -2.29
N LYS A 91 -26.86 10.36 -1.14
CA LYS A 91 -27.06 11.60 -0.35
C LYS A 91 -25.80 12.44 -0.15
N LYS A 92 -24.60 11.88 -0.39
CA LYS A 92 -23.27 12.45 -0.18
C LYS A 92 -22.76 13.29 -1.37
N GLY A 93 -23.09 12.93 -2.59
CA GLY A 93 -22.81 13.79 -3.76
C GLY A 93 -23.50 15.15 -3.62
N TYR A 94 -24.68 15.17 -2.99
CA TYR A 94 -25.39 16.39 -2.64
C TYR A 94 -24.61 17.24 -1.60
N THR A 95 -24.00 16.59 -0.61
CA THR A 95 -23.20 17.29 0.43
C THR A 95 -21.94 17.93 -0.15
N LEU A 96 -21.24 17.26 -1.06
CA LEU A 96 -20.06 17.82 -1.76
C LEU A 96 -20.44 19.03 -2.63
N ARG A 97 -21.54 18.95 -3.37
CA ARG A 97 -22.06 20.10 -4.16
C ARG A 97 -22.43 21.29 -3.26
N ARG A 98 -23.00 21.04 -2.08
CA ARG A 98 -23.34 22.09 -1.10
C ARG A 98 -22.15 22.77 -0.50
N LEU A 99 -20.98 22.09 -0.39
CA LEU A 99 -19.74 22.65 0.13
C LEU A 99 -19.05 23.62 -0.84
N ARG A 100 -19.52 23.75 -2.08
CA ARG A 100 -18.95 24.62 -3.15
C ARG A 100 -17.41 24.41 -3.28
N ILE A 101 -16.97 23.17 -3.24
CA ILE A 101 -15.56 22.78 -3.45
C ILE A 101 -15.43 22.29 -4.88
N SER A 102 -14.35 22.70 -5.58
CA SER A 102 -14.09 22.18 -6.92
C SER A 102 -13.87 20.68 -6.90
N GLU A 103 -14.27 19.97 -7.96
CA GLU A 103 -14.14 18.51 -8.04
C GLU A 103 -12.69 18.07 -7.94
N GLU A 104 -11.77 18.86 -8.52
CA GLU A 104 -10.34 18.59 -8.50
C GLU A 104 -9.78 18.66 -7.07
N ALA A 105 -10.20 19.67 -6.29
CA ALA A 105 -9.81 19.78 -4.90
C ALA A 105 -10.37 18.60 -4.07
N ALA A 106 -11.59 18.14 -4.34
CA ALA A 106 -12.15 16.97 -3.67
C ALA A 106 -11.36 15.69 -4.01
N VAL A 107 -10.98 15.50 -5.27
CA VAL A 107 -10.13 14.36 -5.70
C VAL A 107 -8.76 14.40 -5.03
N LEU A 108 -8.12 15.56 -4.91
CA LEU A 108 -6.82 15.69 -4.25
C LEU A 108 -6.90 15.34 -2.75
N TRP A 109 -7.94 15.78 -2.05
CA TRP A 109 -8.13 15.42 -0.64
C TRP A 109 -8.43 13.94 -0.44
N GLU A 110 -9.25 13.35 -1.33
CA GLU A 110 -9.53 11.91 -1.34
C GLU A 110 -8.24 11.11 -1.64
N SER A 111 -7.43 11.57 -2.59
CA SER A 111 -6.13 10.99 -2.92
C SER A 111 -5.19 10.98 -1.71
N GLY A 112 -5.08 12.10 -1.00
CA GLY A 112 -4.27 12.19 0.22
C GLY A 112 -4.75 11.22 1.30
N TYR A 113 -6.07 11.11 1.52
CA TYR A 113 -6.63 10.16 2.46
C TYR A 113 -6.34 8.70 2.06
N ASN A 114 -6.55 8.35 0.79
CA ASN A 114 -6.27 7.02 0.29
C ASN A 114 -4.78 6.66 0.40
N ALA A 115 -3.88 7.59 0.09
CA ALA A 115 -2.44 7.41 0.26
C ALA A 115 -2.07 7.14 1.74
N LEU A 116 -2.69 7.87 2.68
CA LEU A 116 -2.51 7.62 4.11
C LEU A 116 -2.99 6.23 4.53
N CYS A 117 -4.07 5.70 3.94
CA CYS A 117 -4.52 4.33 4.20
C CYS A 117 -3.50 3.29 3.72
N PHE A 118 -2.87 3.49 2.56
CA PHE A 118 -1.81 2.60 2.07
C PHE A 118 -0.54 2.70 2.93
N LEU A 119 -0.15 3.90 3.33
CA LEU A 119 0.98 4.11 4.26
C LEU A 119 0.72 3.46 5.62
N LEU A 120 -0.52 3.52 6.11
CA LEU A 120 -0.92 2.86 7.35
C LEU A 120 -0.81 1.33 7.23
N LEU A 121 -1.29 0.75 6.13
CA LEU A 121 -1.11 -0.69 5.84
C LEU A 121 0.37 -1.07 5.86
N TRP A 122 1.21 -0.30 5.18
CA TRP A 122 2.66 -0.53 5.16
C TRP A 122 3.29 -0.43 6.54
N ALA A 123 2.92 0.59 7.33
CA ALA A 123 3.45 0.77 8.68
C ALA A 123 3.04 -0.38 9.63
N VAL A 124 1.79 -0.84 9.53
CA VAL A 124 1.31 -2.00 10.30
C VAL A 124 2.08 -3.26 9.91
N GLN A 125 2.30 -3.49 8.61
CA GLN A 125 3.08 -4.62 8.12
C GLN A 125 4.53 -4.59 8.62
N ALA A 126 5.16 -3.42 8.58
CA ALA A 126 6.52 -3.24 9.10
C ALA A 126 6.60 -3.53 10.61
N ALA A 127 5.62 -3.05 11.37
CA ALA A 127 5.54 -3.32 12.80
C ALA A 127 5.32 -4.81 13.11
N LEU A 128 4.47 -5.50 12.31
CA LEU A 128 4.28 -6.95 12.43
C LEU A 128 5.55 -7.73 12.13
N ALA A 129 6.25 -7.38 11.06
CA ALA A 129 7.51 -8.04 10.69
C ALA A 129 8.56 -7.92 11.79
N LEU A 130 8.71 -6.72 12.39
CA LEU A 130 9.57 -6.51 13.56
C LEU A 130 9.09 -7.33 14.76
N GLY A 131 7.78 -7.33 15.04
CA GLY A 131 7.18 -8.11 16.12
C GLY A 131 7.44 -9.62 15.99
N PHE A 132 7.34 -10.16 14.78
CA PHE A 132 7.62 -11.58 14.50
C PHE A 132 9.10 -11.91 14.66
N CYS A 133 10.01 -11.02 14.25
CA CYS A 133 11.43 -11.19 14.50
C CYS A 133 11.76 -11.21 16.01
N LEU A 134 11.11 -10.33 16.79
CA LEU A 134 11.28 -10.32 18.24
C LEU A 134 10.68 -11.56 18.90
N TRP A 135 9.50 -12.01 18.43
CA TRP A 135 8.88 -13.25 18.92
C TRP A 135 9.77 -14.45 18.65
N TYR A 136 10.31 -14.58 17.44
CA TYR A 136 11.26 -15.63 17.08
C TYR A 136 12.49 -15.60 17.99
N ALA A 137 13.10 -14.43 18.18
CA ALA A 137 14.28 -14.27 19.03
C ALA A 137 14.03 -14.61 20.51
N GLY A 138 12.80 -14.41 20.99
CA GLY A 138 12.42 -14.79 22.37
C GLY A 138 12.06 -16.25 22.55
N THR A 139 11.87 -17.01 21.46
CA THR A 139 11.39 -18.41 21.52
C THR A 139 12.51 -19.41 21.22
N VAL A 140 13.46 -19.04 20.36
CA VAL A 140 14.59 -19.89 19.95
C VAL A 140 15.77 -19.70 20.91
N ASP A 141 16.52 -20.78 21.16
CA ASP A 141 17.67 -20.76 22.05
C ASP A 141 18.70 -19.70 21.60
N THR A 142 19.23 -18.95 22.57
CA THR A 142 20.22 -17.89 22.37
C THR A 142 21.52 -18.40 21.74
N ALA A 143 21.79 -19.70 21.75
CA ALA A 143 22.89 -20.33 21.03
C ALA A 143 22.79 -20.15 19.50
N TYR A 144 21.56 -20.04 18.96
CA TYR A 144 21.29 -19.92 17.52
C TYR A 144 20.85 -18.53 17.08
N VAL A 145 20.43 -17.67 18.01
CA VAL A 145 19.91 -16.33 17.73
C VAL A 145 20.80 -15.29 18.40
N SER A 146 21.39 -14.42 17.60
CA SER A 146 22.13 -13.25 18.08
C SER A 146 21.27 -11.99 17.99
N GLY A 147 21.64 -10.91 18.67
CA GLY A 147 20.98 -9.61 18.54
C GLY A 147 21.00 -9.04 17.10
N GLN A 148 21.84 -9.60 16.22
CA GLN A 148 21.92 -9.22 14.80
C GLN A 148 21.03 -10.08 13.90
N SER A 149 20.42 -11.15 14.39
CA SER A 149 19.64 -12.10 13.58
C SER A 149 18.43 -11.42 12.92
N ALA A 150 17.75 -10.51 13.61
CA ALA A 150 16.67 -9.72 13.04
C ALA A 150 17.17 -8.80 11.91
N PHE A 151 18.31 -8.10 12.12
CA PHE A 151 18.91 -7.25 11.09
C PHE A 151 19.31 -8.06 9.85
N LEU A 152 19.93 -9.22 10.04
CA LEU A 152 20.32 -10.12 8.95
C LEU A 152 19.10 -10.64 8.18
N ALA A 153 17.99 -10.93 8.86
CA ALA A 153 16.75 -11.35 8.22
C ALA A 153 16.19 -10.25 7.29
N PHE A 154 16.20 -8.99 7.74
CA PHE A 154 15.81 -7.85 6.91
C PHE A 154 16.75 -7.62 5.73
N TYR A 155 17.99 -8.03 5.81
CA TYR A 155 18.95 -7.91 4.72
C TYR A 155 18.89 -9.08 3.72
N ARG A 156 18.58 -10.30 4.18
CA ARG A 156 18.57 -11.52 3.36
C ARG A 156 17.24 -11.78 2.68
N SER A 157 16.12 -11.47 3.34
CA SER A 157 14.78 -11.67 2.75
C SER A 157 14.45 -10.55 1.81
N GLY A 158 14.15 -10.86 0.54
CA GLY A 158 13.70 -9.86 -0.44
C GLY A 158 12.41 -9.14 -0.03
N PHE A 159 11.49 -9.84 0.63
CA PHE A 159 10.25 -9.27 1.14
C PHE A 159 10.51 -8.29 2.30
N LEU A 160 11.25 -8.72 3.32
CA LEU A 160 11.56 -7.89 4.48
C LEU A 160 12.41 -6.68 4.09
N HIS A 161 13.39 -6.86 3.21
CA HIS A 161 14.19 -5.77 2.67
C HIS A 161 13.37 -4.79 1.83
N GLY A 162 12.39 -5.29 1.07
CA GLY A 162 11.43 -4.44 0.32
C GLY A 162 10.50 -3.64 1.23
N LEU A 163 10.23 -4.16 2.44
CA LEU A 163 9.36 -3.53 3.43
C LEU A 163 10.09 -2.43 4.22
N LEU A 164 11.29 -2.72 4.70
CA LEU A 164 12.16 -1.79 5.45
C LEU A 164 13.58 -1.83 4.86
N PRO A 165 13.84 -1.08 3.78
CA PRO A 165 15.17 -0.99 3.19
C PRO A 165 16.07 -0.15 4.07
N LEU A 166 16.87 -0.81 4.94
CA LEU A 166 17.65 -0.16 5.99
C LEU A 166 18.72 0.82 5.46
N ALA A 167 19.29 0.56 4.27
CA ALA A 167 20.35 1.38 3.68
C ALA A 167 19.96 2.01 2.32
N ASP A 168 18.90 1.58 1.68
CA ASP A 168 18.58 1.92 0.29
C ASP A 168 17.54 3.04 0.21
N LEU A 169 17.99 4.30 0.12
CA LEU A 169 17.13 5.46 -0.03
C LEU A 169 16.23 5.38 -1.29
N THR A 170 16.73 4.80 -2.38
CA THR A 170 15.99 4.61 -3.64
C THR A 170 14.75 3.75 -3.45
N ARG A 171 14.82 2.72 -2.62
CA ARG A 171 13.68 1.85 -2.29
C ARG A 171 12.65 2.53 -1.40
N TRP A 172 13.11 3.35 -0.44
CA TRP A 172 12.21 4.19 0.34
C TRP A 172 11.42 5.12 -0.56
N LEU A 173 12.13 5.82 -1.47
CA LEU A 173 11.50 6.71 -2.43
C LEU A 173 10.51 5.97 -3.35
N ARG A 174 10.91 4.81 -3.88
CA ARG A 174 10.06 3.96 -4.70
C ARG A 174 8.77 3.57 -3.98
N SER A 175 8.87 3.04 -2.76
CA SER A 175 7.72 2.63 -1.96
C SER A 175 6.78 3.80 -1.68
N PHE A 176 7.33 4.94 -1.30
CA PHE A 176 6.56 6.17 -1.07
C PHE A 176 5.82 6.62 -2.34
N VAL A 177 6.52 6.68 -3.49
CA VAL A 177 5.93 7.06 -4.78
C VAL A 177 4.82 6.08 -5.18
N CYS A 178 5.01 4.77 -4.99
CA CYS A 178 3.99 3.76 -5.27
C CYS A 178 2.73 3.96 -4.42
N PHE A 179 2.85 4.21 -3.12
CA PHE A 179 1.69 4.42 -2.25
C PHE A 179 0.96 5.74 -2.53
N MET A 180 1.71 6.79 -2.84
CA MET A 180 1.10 8.06 -3.28
C MET A 180 0.37 7.90 -4.62
N ALA A 181 0.95 7.17 -5.55
CA ALA A 181 0.34 6.86 -6.84
C ALA A 181 -0.92 5.99 -6.70
N LEU A 182 -0.91 4.98 -5.82
CA LEU A 182 -2.09 4.18 -5.50
C LEU A 182 -3.21 5.07 -4.92
N GLY A 183 -2.87 5.99 -4.03
CA GLY A 183 -3.82 6.94 -3.46
C GLY A 183 -4.48 7.81 -4.53
N LEU A 184 -3.68 8.36 -5.46
CA LEU A 184 -4.17 9.19 -6.54
C LEU A 184 -5.03 8.38 -7.54
N THR A 185 -4.55 7.22 -7.96
CA THR A 185 -5.24 6.40 -8.97
C THR A 185 -6.57 5.86 -8.47
N THR A 186 -6.69 5.53 -7.18
CA THR A 186 -7.98 5.13 -6.57
C THR A 186 -8.97 6.29 -6.51
N ALA A 187 -8.54 7.50 -6.16
CA ALA A 187 -9.39 8.69 -6.17
C ALA A 187 -9.83 9.08 -7.57
N MET A 188 -8.90 9.03 -8.55
CA MET A 188 -9.16 9.34 -9.96
C MET A 188 -10.12 8.35 -10.61
N PHE A 189 -10.16 7.11 -10.18
CA PHE A 189 -11.07 6.12 -10.75
C PHE A 189 -12.53 6.58 -10.71
N GLY A 190 -12.97 7.09 -9.58
CA GLY A 190 -14.31 7.62 -9.46
C GLY A 190 -14.54 8.91 -10.29
N TYR A 191 -13.50 9.72 -10.56
CA TYR A 191 -13.55 10.85 -11.48
C TYR A 191 -13.75 10.38 -12.93
N TYR A 192 -12.98 9.39 -13.37
CA TYR A 192 -13.11 8.79 -14.71
C TYR A 192 -14.48 8.16 -14.94
N GLN A 193 -15.01 7.40 -13.97
CA GLN A 193 -16.35 6.80 -14.12
C GLN A 193 -17.44 7.83 -14.35
N ARG A 194 -17.35 9.01 -13.74
CA ARG A 194 -18.33 10.10 -13.95
C ARG A 194 -18.25 10.71 -15.34
N ASN A 195 -17.06 10.78 -15.90
CA ASN A 195 -16.81 11.35 -17.21
C ASN A 195 -16.89 10.30 -18.34
N GLY A 196 -17.44 9.10 -18.06
CA GLY A 196 -17.59 8.03 -19.06
C GLY A 196 -16.30 7.39 -19.53
N SER A 197 -15.17 7.67 -18.84
CA SER A 197 -13.84 7.15 -19.18
C SER A 197 -13.47 5.94 -18.34
N LYS A 198 -12.62 5.03 -18.87
CA LYS A 198 -12.17 3.85 -18.15
C LYS A 198 -10.85 4.14 -17.43
N GLY A 199 -10.85 4.06 -16.09
CA GLY A 199 -9.67 4.29 -15.25
C GLY A 199 -8.82 3.01 -15.04
N ILE A 200 -8.08 2.55 -16.06
CA ILE A 200 -7.27 1.31 -15.96
C ILE A 200 -5.94 1.54 -15.23
N ALA A 201 -5.47 2.77 -15.17
CA ALA A 201 -4.14 3.13 -14.61
C ALA A 201 -3.93 2.63 -13.17
N GLY A 202 -4.98 2.60 -12.34
CA GLY A 202 -4.88 2.13 -10.95
C GLY A 202 -4.49 0.65 -10.85
N PHE A 203 -5.00 -0.19 -11.73
CA PHE A 203 -4.66 -1.61 -11.76
C PHE A 203 -3.21 -1.85 -12.18
N LEU A 204 -2.70 -1.04 -13.12
CA LEU A 204 -1.29 -1.09 -13.52
C LEU A 204 -0.38 -0.72 -12.35
N VAL A 205 -0.67 0.38 -11.65
CA VAL A 205 0.10 0.82 -10.49
C VAL A 205 0.05 -0.21 -9.37
N LEU A 206 -1.12 -0.84 -9.13
CA LEU A 206 -1.26 -1.93 -8.17
C LEU A 206 -0.37 -3.12 -8.54
N ALA A 207 -0.41 -3.57 -9.80
CA ALA A 207 0.40 -4.70 -10.28
C ALA A 207 1.91 -4.41 -10.14
N LEU A 208 2.35 -3.20 -10.49
CA LEU A 208 3.73 -2.75 -10.28
C LEU A 208 4.11 -2.75 -8.79
N THR A 209 3.27 -2.21 -7.93
CA THR A 209 3.52 -2.17 -6.49
C THR A 209 3.61 -3.58 -5.89
N MET A 210 2.74 -4.50 -6.30
CA MET A 210 2.79 -5.90 -5.86
C MET A 210 4.04 -6.62 -6.34
N GLY A 211 4.47 -6.38 -7.60
CA GLY A 211 5.64 -7.00 -8.19
C GLY A 211 6.94 -6.57 -7.50
N VAL A 212 7.02 -5.30 -7.13
CA VAL A 212 8.21 -4.70 -6.51
C VAL A 212 8.58 -5.33 -5.17
N HIS A 213 7.60 -5.74 -4.37
CA HIS A 213 7.86 -6.43 -3.09
C HIS A 213 8.36 -7.88 -3.26
N ALA A 214 8.52 -8.35 -4.50
CA ALA A 214 9.05 -9.68 -4.83
C ALA A 214 10.48 -9.63 -5.37
N THR A 215 11.02 -8.43 -5.63
CA THR A 215 12.33 -8.30 -6.29
C THR A 215 13.50 -8.43 -5.32
N SER A 216 14.59 -9.02 -5.82
CA SER A 216 15.82 -9.22 -5.08
C SER A 216 16.47 -7.90 -4.63
N PRO A 217 17.19 -7.88 -3.51
CA PRO A 217 17.96 -6.71 -3.09
C PRO A 217 19.09 -6.38 -4.09
N GLY A 218 19.32 -5.09 -4.34
CA GLY A 218 20.53 -4.61 -4.99
C GLY A 218 20.41 -4.01 -6.40
N GLU A 219 19.22 -3.93 -7.00
CA GLU A 219 19.06 -3.39 -8.36
C GLU A 219 18.49 -1.95 -8.36
N VAL A 220 19.35 -0.95 -8.20
CA VAL A 220 18.97 0.47 -8.26
C VAL A 220 18.31 0.83 -9.61
N GLY A 221 18.77 0.21 -10.71
CA GLY A 221 18.20 0.42 -12.04
C GLY A 221 16.74 0.00 -12.14
N LEU A 222 16.37 -1.08 -11.47
CA LEU A 222 14.99 -1.58 -11.41
C LEU A 222 14.11 -0.63 -10.58
N ASP A 223 14.62 -0.10 -9.47
CA ASP A 223 13.90 0.85 -8.64
C ASP A 223 13.56 2.14 -9.41
N VAL A 224 14.53 2.70 -10.13
CA VAL A 224 14.35 3.87 -10.97
C VAL A 224 13.35 3.60 -12.09
N THR A 225 13.44 2.44 -12.74
CA THR A 225 12.51 2.04 -13.80
C THR A 225 11.07 1.94 -13.29
N VAL A 226 10.86 1.37 -12.11
CA VAL A 226 9.53 1.29 -11.49
C VAL A 226 9.00 2.68 -11.14
N ILE A 227 9.84 3.54 -10.56
CA ILE A 227 9.45 4.93 -10.27
C ILE A 227 8.99 5.62 -11.55
N ALA A 228 9.77 5.52 -12.63
CA ALA A 228 9.42 6.11 -13.92
C ALA A 228 8.10 5.53 -14.47
N ALA A 229 7.94 4.21 -14.44
CA ALA A 229 6.73 3.53 -14.90
C ALA A 229 5.47 3.93 -14.12
N VAL A 230 5.60 4.21 -12.81
CA VAL A 230 4.51 4.68 -11.96
C VAL A 230 4.22 6.17 -12.18
N LEU A 231 5.24 6.99 -12.42
CA LEU A 231 5.07 8.44 -12.64
C LEU A 231 4.35 8.76 -13.95
N VAL A 232 4.49 7.94 -15.00
CA VAL A 232 3.79 8.13 -16.28
C VAL A 232 2.26 8.19 -16.11
N PRO A 233 1.57 7.17 -15.53
CA PRO A 233 0.13 7.24 -15.32
C PRO A 233 -0.27 8.35 -14.33
N VAL A 234 0.56 8.68 -13.34
CA VAL A 234 0.32 9.77 -12.39
C VAL A 234 0.35 11.13 -13.12
N ALA A 235 1.37 11.38 -13.96
CA ALA A 235 1.49 12.60 -14.74
C ALA A 235 0.31 12.74 -15.71
N TRP A 236 -0.07 11.66 -16.39
CA TRP A 236 -1.24 11.64 -17.25
C TRP A 236 -2.52 12.02 -16.50
N GLN A 237 -2.74 11.47 -15.32
CA GLN A 237 -3.90 11.80 -14.49
C GLN A 237 -3.88 13.24 -14.01
N GLY A 238 -2.72 13.75 -13.64
CA GLY A 238 -2.52 15.17 -13.31
C GLY A 238 -2.86 16.10 -14.49
N PHE A 239 -2.43 15.71 -15.69
CA PHE A 239 -2.75 16.45 -16.91
C PHE A 239 -4.26 16.48 -17.20
N VAL A 240 -4.94 15.32 -17.08
CA VAL A 240 -6.40 15.23 -17.26
C VAL A 240 -7.17 16.10 -16.25
N LEU A 241 -6.73 16.14 -15.00
CA LEU A 241 -7.30 17.05 -13.99
C LEU A 241 -7.09 18.53 -14.36
N TRP A 242 -5.94 18.85 -14.92
CA TRP A 242 -5.62 20.22 -15.34
C TRP A 242 -6.41 20.65 -16.57
N ASP A 243 -6.51 19.80 -17.59
CA ASP A 243 -7.23 20.07 -18.84
C ASP A 243 -8.74 20.17 -18.59
N GLY A 244 -9.30 19.39 -17.67
CA GLY A 244 -10.68 19.52 -17.21
C GLY A 244 -11.04 20.91 -16.66
N LYS A 245 -10.05 21.65 -16.13
CA LYS A 245 -10.22 23.07 -15.77
C LYS A 245 -10.34 23.97 -17.00
N GLY A 246 -9.52 23.72 -18.03
CA GLY A 246 -9.51 24.52 -19.28
C GLY A 246 -10.81 24.36 -20.09
N GLY A 247 -11.39 23.16 -20.12
CA GLY A 247 -12.63 22.89 -20.86
C GLY A 247 -13.87 23.59 -20.30
N ARG A 248 -13.97 23.78 -18.99
CA ARG A 248 -15.10 24.50 -18.36
C ARG A 248 -15.06 26.00 -18.60
N PHE A 249 -13.89 26.60 -18.66
CA PHE A 249 -13.75 28.02 -18.99
C PHE A 249 -14.05 28.33 -20.46
N ARG A 250 -13.93 27.35 -21.37
CA ARG A 250 -14.24 27.52 -22.79
C ARG A 250 -15.74 27.40 -23.10
N GLY A 251 -16.49 26.66 -22.28
CA GLY A 251 -17.95 26.50 -22.46
C GLY A 251 -18.79 27.71 -22.00
N GLU A 252 -18.27 28.49 -21.04
CA GLU A 252 -19.00 29.66 -20.50
C GLU A 252 -18.81 30.95 -21.28
N THR A 253 -17.83 31.02 -22.21
CA THR A 253 -17.54 32.20 -23.04
C THR A 253 -18.12 32.09 -24.46
N GLY A 254 -18.90 31.04 -24.77
CA GLY A 254 -19.44 30.78 -26.10
C GLY A 254 -20.94 31.00 -26.27
N GLU A 255 -21.66 31.46 -25.24
CA GLU A 255 -23.07 31.79 -25.31
C GLU A 255 -23.27 33.26 -24.86
N GLU A 256 -22.97 34.21 -25.73
CA GLU A 256 -23.52 35.56 -25.80
C GLU A 256 -23.88 35.90 -27.26
#